data_9d94be35a8105be1e39a09728e02f719
#
_entry.id   9d94be35a8105be1e39a09728e02f719
#
_cell.length_a   1.000
_cell.length_b   1.000
_cell.length_c   1.000
_cell.angle_alpha   90.00
_cell.angle_beta   90.00
_cell.angle_gamma   90.00
#
_symmetry.space_group_name_H-M   'P 1'
#
loop_
_entity.id
_entity.type
_entity.pdbx_description
1 polymer ?
#
loop_
_entity_poly.entity_id
_entity_poly.type
_entity_poly.pdbx_seq_one_letter_code
_entity_poly.pdbx_strand_id
1 'polypeptide(L)'
;MFVNYSKEKMRDKVKELTGGNGADIIYDAVGGDAFDESVRCINWYGRLLVVGFAAGRIPQLPANLALLKSCDVRGIFYGAWRAREPKEARRNFDDMLWWYAQGKLKPHVSMRFPLEKSAEAMNALLSRKATGKVVLTMA
;
A
#
# COMPACT_ATOMS: atom_id res chain seq x y z
N MET A 1 -2.27 -12.00 9.67
CA MET A 1 -2.47 -11.13 10.86
C MET A 1 -2.76 -9.73 10.34
N PHE A 2 -3.68 -8.98 10.94
CA PHE A 2 -4.01 -7.60 10.54
C PHE A 2 -4.12 -6.71 11.78
N VAL A 3 -3.93 -5.39 11.58
CA VAL A 3 -4.06 -4.36 12.62
C VAL A 3 -5.21 -3.44 12.24
N ASN A 4 -6.18 -3.28 13.12
CA ASN A 4 -7.26 -2.33 12.92
C ASN A 4 -6.87 -0.97 13.53
N TYR A 5 -6.17 -0.15 12.74
CA TYR A 5 -5.69 1.16 13.18
C TYR A 5 -6.79 2.19 13.53
N SER A 6 -8.06 1.86 13.28
CA SER A 6 -9.20 2.66 13.79
C SER A 6 -9.52 2.36 15.27
N LYS A 7 -9.01 1.26 15.81
CA LYS A 7 -9.30 0.79 17.19
C LYS A 7 -8.06 0.70 18.06
N GLU A 8 -6.89 0.60 17.46
CA GLU A 8 -5.61 0.40 18.15
C GLU A 8 -4.49 1.18 17.47
N LYS A 9 -3.46 1.54 18.21
CA LYS A 9 -2.30 2.22 17.66
C LYS A 9 -1.47 1.25 16.84
N MET A 10 -1.34 1.51 15.54
CA MET A 10 -0.62 0.65 14.62
C MET A 10 0.82 0.38 15.08
N ARG A 11 1.54 1.42 15.51
CA ARG A 11 2.90 1.32 16.02
C ARG A 11 3.04 0.30 17.16
N ASP A 12 2.14 0.39 18.15
CA ASP A 12 2.25 -0.42 19.35
C ASP A 12 1.95 -1.89 19.02
N LYS A 13 0.94 -2.10 18.16
CA LYS A 13 0.57 -3.44 17.70
C LYS A 13 1.64 -4.08 16.83
N VAL A 14 2.25 -3.34 15.91
CA VAL A 14 3.36 -3.86 15.10
C VAL A 14 4.53 -4.28 16.00
N LYS A 15 4.88 -3.49 16.99
CA LYS A 15 5.96 -3.84 17.93
C LYS A 15 5.62 -5.08 18.76
N GLU A 16 4.39 -5.18 19.28
CA GLU A 16 3.91 -6.38 19.97
C GLU A 16 4.09 -7.64 19.11
N LEU A 17 3.65 -7.57 17.85
CA LEU A 17 3.68 -8.68 16.91
C LEU A 17 5.10 -9.08 16.45
N THR A 18 6.07 -8.21 16.65
CA THR A 18 7.47 -8.40 16.23
C THR A 18 8.43 -8.52 17.42
N GLY A 19 7.92 -8.82 18.60
CA GLY A 19 8.74 -8.96 19.80
C GLY A 19 9.49 -7.66 20.19
N GLY A 20 8.92 -6.50 19.87
CA GLY A 20 9.50 -5.18 20.17
C GLY A 20 10.39 -4.61 19.05
N ASN A 21 10.81 -5.43 18.09
CA ASN A 21 11.79 -5.02 17.06
C ASN A 21 11.21 -4.03 16.04
N GLY A 22 9.96 -4.20 15.64
CA GLY A 22 9.33 -3.45 14.56
C GLY A 22 9.36 -4.20 13.23
N ALA A 23 8.89 -3.55 12.15
CA ALA A 23 8.80 -4.16 10.83
C ALA A 23 10.07 -3.93 10.01
N ASP A 24 10.60 -4.98 9.37
CA ASP A 24 11.79 -4.88 8.52
C ASP A 24 11.50 -4.17 7.20
N ILE A 25 10.31 -4.38 6.65
CA ILE A 25 9.86 -3.74 5.42
C ILE A 25 8.44 -3.21 5.64
N ILE A 26 8.23 -1.93 5.30
CA ILE A 26 6.92 -1.29 5.31
C ILE A 26 6.62 -0.79 3.91
N TYR A 27 5.47 -1.19 3.36
CA TYR A 27 4.95 -0.73 2.08
C TYR A 27 3.81 0.26 2.34
N ASP A 28 4.08 1.56 2.19
CA ASP A 28 3.13 2.63 2.51
C ASP A 28 2.53 3.25 1.24
N ALA A 29 1.27 2.92 0.95
CA ALA A 29 0.45 3.53 -0.09
C ALA A 29 -0.52 4.59 0.46
N VAL A 30 -0.52 4.81 1.77
CA VAL A 30 -1.51 5.62 2.48
C VAL A 30 -0.99 7.01 2.80
N GLY A 31 0.23 7.11 3.30
CA GLY A 31 0.80 8.37 3.78
C GLY A 31 0.13 8.87 5.07
N GLY A 32 0.17 10.19 5.29
CA GLY A 32 -0.48 10.81 6.44
C GLY A 32 -0.04 10.20 7.77
N ASP A 33 -0.99 9.96 8.67
CA ASP A 33 -0.72 9.42 10.01
C ASP A 33 -0.17 7.99 9.98
N ALA A 34 -0.53 7.20 8.94
CA ALA A 34 0.01 5.86 8.76
C ALA A 34 1.52 5.89 8.52
N PHE A 35 2.02 6.86 7.74
CA PHE A 35 3.45 7.07 7.56
C PHE A 35 4.13 7.46 8.88
N ASP A 36 3.53 8.41 9.63
CA ASP A 36 4.09 8.90 10.88
C ASP A 36 4.24 7.78 11.93
N GLU A 37 3.27 6.86 11.97
CA GLU A 37 3.34 5.66 12.81
C GLU A 37 4.36 4.64 12.27
N SER A 38 4.44 4.49 10.94
CA SER A 38 5.36 3.57 10.26
C SER A 38 6.82 3.88 10.59
N VAL A 39 7.23 5.14 10.51
CA VAL A 39 8.60 5.55 10.86
C VAL A 39 8.94 5.22 12.32
N ARG A 40 7.94 5.18 13.20
CA ARG A 40 8.12 4.87 14.63
C ARG A 40 8.16 3.37 14.95
N CYS A 41 7.60 2.54 14.07
CA CYS A 41 7.58 1.08 14.25
C CYS A 41 8.43 0.31 13.23
N ILE A 42 9.20 1.00 12.42
CA ILE A 42 10.21 0.34 11.58
C ILE A 42 11.33 -0.24 12.44
N ASN A 43 11.83 -1.41 12.05
CA ASN A 43 12.96 -2.06 12.72
C ASN A 43 14.29 -1.33 12.45
N TRP A 44 15.32 -1.66 13.18
CA TRP A 44 16.71 -1.29 12.89
C TRP A 44 17.10 -1.84 11.50
N TYR A 45 17.71 -1.01 10.67
CA TYR A 45 17.99 -1.29 9.24
C TYR A 45 16.76 -1.62 8.40
N GLY A 46 15.55 -1.31 8.87
CA GLY A 46 14.34 -1.52 8.13
C GLY A 46 14.21 -0.59 6.92
N ARG A 47 13.28 -0.92 6.02
CA ARG A 47 13.03 -0.15 4.80
C ARG A 47 11.59 0.28 4.70
N LEU A 48 11.35 1.59 4.62
CA LEU A 48 10.03 2.18 4.38
C LEU A 48 9.90 2.55 2.90
N LEU A 49 8.99 1.91 2.20
CA LEU A 49 8.69 2.14 0.79
C LEU A 49 7.53 3.12 0.66
N VAL A 50 7.78 4.33 0.17
CA VAL A 50 6.78 5.36 -0.07
C VAL A 50 6.18 5.16 -1.45
N VAL A 51 4.93 4.70 -1.52
CA VAL A 51 4.25 4.30 -2.76
C VAL A 51 3.13 5.28 -3.14
N GLY A 52 2.47 5.89 -2.14
CA GLY A 52 1.38 6.82 -2.41
C GLY A 52 0.88 7.54 -1.15
N PHE A 53 -0.14 8.39 -1.37
CA PHE A 53 -0.69 9.27 -0.35
C PHE A 53 -2.22 9.23 -0.35
N ALA A 54 -2.80 8.03 -0.28
CA ALA A 54 -4.25 7.82 -0.35
C ALA A 54 -5.02 8.54 0.78
N ALA A 55 -4.36 8.87 1.90
CA ALA A 55 -4.93 9.70 2.96
C ALA A 55 -5.00 11.19 2.62
N GLY A 56 -4.40 11.62 1.50
CA GLY A 56 -4.39 13.02 1.03
C GLY A 56 -3.27 13.88 1.63
N ARG A 57 -2.85 13.65 2.88
CA ARG A 57 -1.74 14.39 3.49
C ARG A 57 -0.39 13.77 3.09
N ILE A 58 0.47 14.60 2.50
CA ILE A 58 1.87 14.24 2.26
C ILE A 58 2.62 14.34 3.60
N PRO A 59 3.22 13.25 4.11
CA PRO A 59 3.91 13.28 5.38
C PRO A 59 5.26 13.97 5.28
N GLN A 60 5.77 14.44 6.42
CA GLN A 60 7.14 14.92 6.58
C GLN A 60 7.96 13.88 7.32
N LEU A 61 9.11 13.49 6.75
CA LEU A 61 10.02 12.56 7.41
C LEU A 61 10.87 13.33 8.44
N PRO A 62 10.74 13.03 9.73
CA PRO A 62 11.68 13.53 10.72
C PRO A 62 13.03 12.81 10.55
N ALA A 63 14.03 13.51 10.00
CA ALA A 63 15.33 12.91 9.63
C ALA A 63 16.05 12.27 10.83
N ASN A 64 15.84 12.78 12.04
CA ASN A 64 16.36 12.19 13.27
C ASN A 64 15.85 10.77 13.53
N LEU A 65 14.60 10.44 13.11
CA LEU A 65 14.07 9.08 13.26
C LEU A 65 14.75 8.11 12.30
N ALA A 66 15.04 8.53 11.07
CA ALA A 66 15.81 7.74 10.13
C ALA A 66 17.25 7.48 10.65
N LEU A 67 17.92 8.51 11.21
CA LEU A 67 19.21 8.38 11.84
C LEU A 67 19.19 7.38 13.01
N LEU A 68 18.25 7.56 13.96
CA LEU A 68 18.16 6.73 15.16
C LEU A 68 17.82 5.25 14.87
N LYS A 69 17.28 4.97 13.73
CA LYS A 69 16.91 3.62 13.29
C LYS A 69 17.85 3.04 12.23
N SER A 70 18.77 3.85 11.71
CA SER A 70 19.61 3.50 10.55
C SER A 70 18.77 2.92 9.39
N CYS A 71 17.53 3.41 9.21
CA CYS A 71 16.58 2.85 8.24
C CYS A 71 16.61 3.60 6.91
N ASP A 72 16.20 2.89 5.84
CA ASP A 72 16.02 3.47 4.51
C ASP A 72 14.59 3.97 4.34
N VAL A 73 14.44 5.17 3.74
CA VAL A 73 13.15 5.64 3.22
C VAL A 73 13.31 5.81 1.71
N ARG A 74 12.55 5.01 0.96
CA ARG A 74 12.69 4.93 -0.50
C ARG A 74 11.37 5.21 -1.20
N GLY A 75 11.38 6.14 -2.16
CA GLY A 75 10.26 6.36 -3.06
C GLY A 75 10.13 5.25 -4.10
N ILE A 76 8.90 4.81 -4.34
CA ILE A 76 8.52 3.82 -5.36
C ILE A 76 7.53 4.47 -6.32
N PHE A 77 8.03 5.08 -7.38
CA PHE A 77 7.19 5.70 -8.39
C PHE A 77 7.04 4.77 -9.62
N TYR A 78 6.12 3.82 -9.51
CA TYR A 78 5.89 2.81 -10.54
C TYR A 78 5.60 3.40 -11.92
N GLY A 79 4.82 4.48 -12.01
CA GLY A 79 4.48 5.12 -13.29
C GLY A 79 5.72 5.62 -14.03
N ALA A 80 6.62 6.33 -13.35
CA ALA A 80 7.86 6.82 -13.94
C ALA A 80 8.84 5.69 -14.24
N TRP A 81 8.93 4.69 -13.34
CA TRP A 81 9.74 3.50 -13.58
C TRP A 81 9.30 2.76 -14.85
N ARG A 82 8.00 2.53 -15.02
CA ARG A 82 7.43 1.89 -16.21
C ARG A 82 7.79 2.61 -17.52
N ALA A 83 7.84 3.94 -17.49
CA ALA A 83 8.23 4.74 -18.66
C ALA A 83 9.73 4.63 -18.96
N ARG A 84 10.58 4.49 -17.93
CA ARG A 84 12.04 4.39 -18.08
C ARG A 84 12.50 2.98 -18.41
N GLU A 85 11.81 1.97 -17.90
CA GLU A 85 12.13 0.55 -18.04
C GLU A 85 10.99 -0.25 -18.71
N PRO A 86 10.60 0.11 -19.96
CA PRO A 86 9.40 -0.45 -20.57
C PRO A 86 9.49 -1.96 -20.82
N LYS A 87 10.70 -2.49 -21.06
CA LYS A 87 10.92 -3.93 -21.27
C LYS A 87 10.67 -4.72 -19.99
N GLU A 88 11.24 -4.28 -18.87
CA GLU A 88 11.04 -4.90 -17.56
C GLU A 88 9.58 -4.75 -17.09
N ALA A 89 8.97 -3.59 -17.31
CA ALA A 89 7.57 -3.37 -17.00
C ALA A 89 6.65 -4.32 -17.79
N ARG A 90 6.95 -4.56 -19.06
CA ARG A 90 6.22 -5.53 -19.89
C ARG A 90 6.41 -6.96 -19.36
N ARG A 91 7.63 -7.36 -19.06
CA ARG A 91 7.93 -8.68 -18.48
C ARG A 91 7.17 -8.89 -17.18
N ASN A 92 7.21 -7.94 -16.25
CA ASN A 92 6.47 -8.02 -15.00
C ASN A 92 4.96 -8.17 -15.23
N PHE A 93 4.41 -7.48 -16.22
CA PHE A 93 2.99 -7.61 -16.57
C PHE A 93 2.65 -8.99 -17.14
N ASP A 94 3.48 -9.52 -18.02
CA ASP A 94 3.32 -10.86 -18.61
C ASP A 94 3.43 -11.94 -17.52
N ASP A 95 4.36 -11.82 -16.56
CA ASP A 95 4.48 -12.72 -15.41
C ASP A 95 3.21 -12.68 -14.52
N MET A 96 2.65 -11.52 -14.28
CA MET A 96 1.38 -11.40 -13.53
C MET A 96 0.21 -12.06 -14.25
N LEU A 97 0.09 -11.89 -15.57
CA LEU A 97 -0.93 -12.56 -16.38
C LEU A 97 -0.76 -14.09 -16.37
N TRP A 98 0.49 -14.54 -16.45
CA TRP A 98 0.78 -15.97 -16.38
C TRP A 98 0.41 -16.56 -15.00
N TRP A 99 0.73 -15.89 -13.91
CA TRP A 99 0.32 -16.32 -12.57
C TRP A 99 -1.20 -16.30 -12.39
N TYR A 100 -1.88 -15.33 -12.99
CA TYR A 100 -3.34 -15.27 -12.99
C TYR A 100 -3.93 -16.47 -13.75
N ALA A 101 -3.42 -16.77 -14.94
CA ALA A 101 -3.87 -17.92 -15.75
C ALA A 101 -3.68 -19.26 -15.04
N GLN A 102 -2.63 -19.37 -14.19
CA GLN A 102 -2.39 -20.56 -13.36
C GLN A 102 -3.15 -20.58 -12.03
N GLY A 103 -4.00 -19.59 -11.76
CA GLY A 103 -4.73 -19.49 -10.52
C GLY A 103 -3.89 -19.13 -9.29
N LYS A 104 -2.59 -18.80 -9.49
CA LYS A 104 -1.69 -18.37 -8.41
C LYS A 104 -1.96 -16.94 -7.96
N LEU A 105 -2.43 -16.08 -8.85
CA LEU A 105 -2.85 -14.72 -8.57
C LEU A 105 -4.38 -14.64 -8.71
N LYS A 106 -5.04 -14.23 -7.63
CA LYS A 106 -6.51 -14.14 -7.56
C LYS A 106 -6.91 -12.74 -7.11
N PRO A 107 -7.06 -11.76 -8.02
CA PRO A 107 -7.49 -10.42 -7.65
C PRO A 107 -8.88 -10.46 -7.00
N HIS A 108 -9.00 -9.88 -5.80
CA HIS A 108 -10.28 -9.79 -5.13
C HIS A 108 -11.12 -8.65 -5.73
N VAL A 109 -12.20 -9.00 -6.42
CA VAL A 109 -13.21 -8.06 -6.91
C VAL A 109 -14.35 -8.05 -5.90
N SER A 110 -14.44 -6.98 -5.10
CA SER A 110 -15.44 -6.87 -4.04
C SER A 110 -16.80 -6.40 -4.52
N MET A 111 -16.85 -5.60 -5.58
CA MET A 111 -18.08 -5.00 -6.08
C MET A 111 -18.04 -4.88 -7.61
N ARG A 112 -19.20 -5.02 -8.24
CA ARG A 112 -19.42 -4.77 -9.67
C ARG A 112 -20.62 -3.85 -9.85
N PHE A 113 -20.49 -2.86 -10.72
CA PHE A 113 -21.55 -1.92 -11.07
C PHE A 113 -21.64 -1.82 -12.59
N PRO A 114 -22.84 -1.66 -13.16
CA PRO A 114 -22.95 -1.25 -14.55
C PRO A 114 -22.42 0.18 -14.72
N LEU A 115 -22.01 0.55 -15.93
CA LEU A 115 -21.40 1.86 -16.22
C LEU A 115 -22.27 3.03 -15.74
N GLU A 116 -23.58 2.92 -15.90
CA GLU A 116 -24.57 3.94 -15.51
C GLU A 116 -24.56 4.22 -14.00
N LYS A 117 -24.04 3.28 -13.20
CA LYS A 117 -23.89 3.40 -11.75
C LYS A 117 -22.47 3.79 -11.30
N SER A 118 -21.68 4.41 -12.19
CA SER A 118 -20.32 4.83 -11.89
C SER A 118 -20.21 5.73 -10.67
N ALA A 119 -21.18 6.62 -10.44
CA ALA A 119 -21.22 7.47 -9.25
C ALA A 119 -21.38 6.64 -7.95
N GLU A 120 -22.21 5.59 -7.96
CA GLU A 120 -22.35 4.68 -6.82
C GLU A 120 -21.04 3.92 -6.55
N ALA A 121 -20.36 3.47 -7.60
CA ALA A 121 -19.07 2.80 -7.51
C ALA A 121 -17.99 3.69 -6.89
N MET A 122 -17.91 4.97 -7.31
CA MET A 122 -16.99 5.95 -6.74
C MET A 122 -17.31 6.23 -5.26
N ASN A 123 -18.60 6.36 -4.92
CA ASN A 123 -19.02 6.56 -3.53
C ASN A 123 -18.69 5.36 -2.65
N ALA A 124 -18.71 4.13 -3.17
CA ALA A 124 -18.30 2.95 -2.43
C ALA A 124 -16.80 2.98 -2.06
N LEU A 125 -15.95 3.51 -2.94
CA LEU A 125 -14.53 3.76 -2.65
C LEU A 125 -14.34 4.86 -1.62
N LEU A 126 -14.98 6.02 -1.81
CA LEU A 126 -14.89 7.17 -0.91
C LEU A 126 -15.36 6.84 0.51
N SER A 127 -16.43 6.06 0.63
CA SER A 127 -17.00 5.62 1.91
C SER A 127 -16.27 4.44 2.54
N ARG A 128 -15.13 3.98 1.95
CA ARG A 128 -14.31 2.83 2.42
C ARG A 128 -15.10 1.52 2.57
N LYS A 129 -16.17 1.33 1.81
CA LYS A 129 -16.96 0.08 1.77
C LYS A 129 -16.30 -1.01 0.90
N ALA A 130 -15.45 -0.61 -0.03
CA ALA A 130 -14.75 -1.53 -0.91
C ALA A 130 -13.60 -2.24 -0.17
N THR A 131 -13.64 -3.58 -0.14
CA THR A 131 -12.58 -4.42 0.44
C THR A 131 -11.62 -5.00 -0.61
N GLY A 132 -11.86 -4.69 -1.90
CA GLY A 132 -11.08 -5.12 -3.04
C GLY A 132 -11.31 -4.19 -4.23
N LYS A 133 -11.15 -4.72 -5.43
CA LYS A 133 -11.42 -3.94 -6.65
C LYS A 133 -12.91 -3.67 -6.82
N VAL A 134 -13.23 -2.45 -7.24
CA VAL A 134 -14.55 -2.06 -7.72
C VAL A 134 -14.47 -2.01 -9.24
N VAL A 135 -15.31 -2.75 -9.93
CA VAL A 135 -15.28 -2.89 -11.39
C VAL A 135 -16.56 -2.34 -11.99
N LEU A 136 -16.42 -1.54 -13.04
CA LEU A 136 -17.52 -1.14 -13.90
C LEU A 136 -17.64 -2.17 -15.06
N THR A 137 -18.84 -2.67 -15.28
CA THR A 137 -19.11 -3.59 -16.38
C THR A 137 -19.75 -2.82 -17.53
N MET A 138 -19.31 -3.12 -18.74
CA MET A 138 -19.95 -2.68 -19.98
C MET A 138 -20.99 -3.72 -20.38
N ALA A 139 -22.15 -3.28 -20.89
CA ALA A 139 -23.18 -4.16 -21.43
C ALA A 139 -22.71 -4.77 -22.75
#